data_e48d3d590ab98b77428ef2ea1d80b680
#
_entry.id   e48d3d590ab98b77428ef2ea1d80b680
#
_cell.length_a   1.000
_cell.length_b   1.000
_cell.length_c   1.000
_cell.angle_alpha   90.00
_cell.angle_beta   90.00
_cell.angle_gamma   90.00
#
_symmetry.space_group_name_H-M   'P 1'
#
loop_
_entity.id
_entity.type
_entity.pdbx_description
1 polymer ?
#
loop_
_entity_poly.entity_id
_entity_poly.type
_entity_poly.pdbx_seq_one_letter_code
_entity_poly.pdbx_strand_id
1 'polypeptide(L)'
;LVGSEMCIRDRAIVAGKDEKCVDKALKLIKVEYEVLEAVLDYHTAKDNPILVHPEDNWASLCPVGADNKRNLCAHDESGSGDIDAVLAASDVVIDHIYHTKACQQAMMETFRTYCSIDTYGRLNVLSSTQIVFHARRNIANALHIPKSMVRVAKPRIGGGFGAKQTAVSEVYLSLIHI
;
A
#
# COMPACT_ATOMS: atom_id res chain seq x y z
N LEU A 1 -8.11 13.96 -8.98
CA LEU A 1 -8.03 13.25 -7.68
C LEU A 1 -7.73 11.80 -7.96
N VAL A 2 -6.48 11.41 -7.82
CA VAL A 2 -6.10 10.00 -7.83
C VAL A 2 -6.14 9.55 -6.37
N GLY A 3 -7.28 9.02 -5.93
CA GLY A 3 -7.38 8.32 -4.66
C GLY A 3 -6.69 6.98 -4.80
N SER A 4 -5.45 6.87 -4.36
CA SER A 4 -4.84 5.60 -4.09
C SER A 4 -5.24 5.19 -2.68
N GLU A 5 -5.98 4.11 -2.54
CA GLU A 5 -6.36 3.53 -1.24
C GLU A 5 -5.15 3.18 -0.36
N MET A 6 -3.95 3.16 -0.92
CA MET A 6 -2.71 2.90 -0.20
C MET A 6 -2.03 4.14 0.37
N CYS A 7 -2.49 5.34 0.05
CA CYS A 7 -1.91 6.59 0.54
C CYS A 7 -2.88 7.33 1.47
N ILE A 8 -3.17 6.73 2.59
CA ILE A 8 -4.05 7.30 3.63
C ILE A 8 -3.58 8.68 4.12
N ARG A 9 -2.31 9.04 3.88
CA ARG A 9 -1.69 10.29 4.34
C ARG A 9 -1.82 11.44 3.35
N ASP A 10 -1.86 11.13 2.05
CA ASP A 10 -1.87 12.14 1.01
C ASP A 10 -3.30 12.48 0.61
N ARG A 11 -3.63 13.76 0.56
CA ARG A 11 -4.96 14.27 0.20
C ARG A 11 -4.99 14.96 -1.14
N ALA A 12 -3.86 15.53 -1.55
CA ALA A 12 -3.72 16.20 -2.83
C ALA A 12 -2.27 16.16 -3.30
N ILE A 13 -2.09 16.16 -4.62
CA ILE A 13 -0.79 16.26 -5.28
C ILE A 13 -0.81 17.52 -6.12
N VAL A 14 0.27 18.32 -6.02
CA VAL A 14 0.43 19.54 -6.80
C VAL A 14 1.68 19.43 -7.66
N ALA A 15 1.51 19.66 -8.95
CA ALA A 15 2.61 19.83 -9.89
C ALA A 15 2.61 21.27 -10.41
N GLY A 16 3.77 21.86 -10.61
CA GLY A 16 3.92 23.23 -11.08
C GLY A 16 5.22 23.45 -11.85
N LYS A 17 5.33 24.57 -12.53
CA LYS A 17 6.50 24.93 -13.33
C LYS A 17 7.78 25.16 -12.52
N ASP A 18 7.64 25.54 -11.26
CA ASP A 18 8.72 25.81 -10.32
C ASP A 18 8.24 25.61 -8.87
N GLU A 19 9.18 25.46 -7.95
CA GLU A 19 8.95 25.24 -6.52
C GLU A 19 8.09 26.34 -5.88
N LYS A 20 8.31 27.61 -6.27
CA LYS A 20 7.56 28.75 -5.74
C LYS A 20 6.07 28.68 -6.10
N CYS A 21 5.76 28.20 -7.30
CA CYS A 21 4.38 27.97 -7.72
C CYS A 21 3.74 26.84 -6.94
N VAL A 22 4.46 25.74 -6.72
CA VAL A 22 3.99 24.60 -5.92
C VAL A 22 3.72 25.03 -4.48
N ASP A 23 4.66 25.75 -3.84
CA ASP A 23 4.51 26.24 -2.47
C ASP A 23 3.30 27.17 -2.30
N LYS A 24 3.06 28.04 -3.28
CA LYS A 24 1.87 28.89 -3.27
C LYS A 24 0.58 28.09 -3.40
N ALA A 25 0.56 27.13 -4.31
CA ALA A 25 -0.61 26.28 -4.52
C ALA A 25 -0.93 25.42 -3.29
N LEU A 26 0.08 24.83 -2.65
CA LEU A 26 -0.08 24.05 -1.42
C LEU A 26 -0.73 24.86 -0.30
N LYS A 27 -0.34 26.14 -0.15
CA LYS A 27 -0.93 27.05 0.86
C LYS A 27 -2.39 27.43 0.58
N LEU A 28 -2.85 27.29 -0.65
CA LEU A 28 -4.23 27.57 -1.03
C LEU A 28 -5.18 26.39 -0.81
N ILE A 29 -4.63 25.18 -0.64
CA ILE A 29 -5.44 23.98 -0.41
C ILE A 29 -6.00 24.05 1.01
N LYS A 30 -7.33 24.04 1.11
CA LYS A 30 -8.07 23.90 2.37
C LYS A 30 -8.59 22.48 2.46
N VAL A 31 -8.38 21.85 3.60
CA VAL A 31 -8.85 20.49 3.87
C VAL A 31 -9.81 20.53 5.05
N GLU A 32 -11.03 20.07 4.83
CA GLU A 32 -12.02 19.85 5.88
C GLU A 32 -12.10 18.35 6.14
N TYR A 33 -12.08 17.96 7.41
CA TYR A 33 -12.14 16.56 7.84
C TYR A 33 -13.42 16.29 8.60
N GLU A 34 -14.15 15.28 8.17
CA GLU A 34 -15.13 14.61 9.00
C GLU A 34 -14.40 13.51 9.77
N VAL A 35 -14.37 13.63 11.10
CA VAL A 35 -13.69 12.65 11.96
C VAL A 35 -14.68 11.54 12.29
N LEU A 36 -14.42 10.35 11.73
CA LEU A 36 -15.21 9.16 11.99
C LEU A 36 -14.70 8.44 13.24
N GLU A 37 -15.55 7.60 13.83
CA GLU A 37 -15.13 6.73 14.93
C GLU A 37 -14.06 5.73 14.45
N ALA A 38 -12.96 5.64 15.20
CA ALA A 38 -11.80 4.88 14.80
C ALA A 38 -11.84 3.46 15.37
N VAL A 39 -11.57 2.46 14.53
CA VAL A 39 -11.31 1.07 14.94
C VAL A 39 -9.80 0.86 14.95
N LEU A 40 -9.19 0.92 16.13
CA LEU A 40 -7.72 0.92 16.30
C LEU A 40 -7.17 -0.39 16.86
N ASP A 41 -7.99 -1.18 17.53
CA ASP A 41 -7.60 -2.46 18.11
C ASP A 41 -8.02 -3.60 17.17
N TYR A 42 -7.04 -4.29 16.59
CA TYR A 42 -7.30 -5.40 15.68
C TYR A 42 -7.97 -6.61 16.37
N HIS A 43 -7.84 -6.77 17.69
CA HIS A 43 -8.54 -7.82 18.43
C HIS A 43 -10.04 -7.62 18.47
N THR A 44 -10.49 -6.36 18.43
CA THR A 44 -11.92 -5.99 18.44
C THR A 44 -12.43 -5.51 17.10
N ALA A 45 -11.57 -5.49 16.07
CA ALA A 45 -11.92 -5.01 14.75
C ALA A 45 -12.79 -6.01 13.98
N LYS A 46 -12.50 -7.31 14.10
CA LYS A 46 -13.28 -8.36 13.46
C LYS A 46 -14.71 -8.35 13.98
N ASP A 47 -15.67 -8.40 13.05
CA ASP A 47 -17.11 -8.38 13.34
C ASP A 47 -17.59 -7.14 14.12
N ASN A 48 -16.79 -6.04 14.10
CA ASN A 48 -17.19 -4.76 14.68
C ASN A 48 -18.30 -4.10 13.83
N PRO A 49 -19.30 -3.46 14.45
CA PRO A 49 -20.35 -2.77 13.70
C PRO A 49 -19.85 -1.57 12.89
N ILE A 50 -18.70 -0.98 13.29
CA ILE A 50 -18.04 0.08 12.54
C ILE A 50 -17.12 -0.56 11.51
N LEU A 51 -17.45 -0.40 10.23
CA LEU A 51 -16.70 -0.97 9.12
C LEU A 51 -15.61 -0.01 8.64
N VAL A 52 -14.39 -0.52 8.50
CA VAL A 52 -13.26 0.24 7.93
C VAL A 52 -13.48 0.48 6.44
N HIS A 53 -14.06 -0.50 5.75
CA HIS A 53 -14.44 -0.43 4.34
C HIS A 53 -15.91 -0.80 4.17
N PRO A 54 -16.84 0.18 4.32
CA PRO A 54 -18.27 -0.07 4.24
C PRO A 54 -18.79 -0.24 2.80
N GLU A 55 -17.98 0.04 1.79
CA GLU A 55 -18.36 0.07 0.38
C GLU A 55 -18.76 -1.33 -0.13
N ASP A 56 -19.85 -1.44 -0.86
CA ASP A 56 -20.31 -2.72 -1.43
C ASP A 56 -19.44 -3.20 -2.60
N ASN A 57 -18.74 -2.26 -3.26
CA ASN A 57 -17.85 -2.56 -4.38
C ASN A 57 -16.37 -2.71 -3.97
N TRP A 58 -16.10 -2.76 -2.66
CA TRP A 58 -14.74 -3.02 -2.19
C TRP A 58 -14.26 -4.41 -2.62
N ALA A 59 -13.00 -4.48 -3.05
CA ALA A 59 -12.35 -5.73 -3.41
C ALA A 59 -10.91 -5.74 -2.91
N SER A 60 -10.51 -6.83 -2.27
CA SER A 60 -9.12 -7.05 -1.89
C SER A 60 -8.23 -7.26 -3.11
N LEU A 61 -7.02 -6.70 -3.10
CA LEU A 61 -6.01 -6.97 -4.12
C LEU A 61 -5.52 -8.42 -4.11
N CYS A 62 -5.60 -9.08 -2.97
CA CYS A 62 -5.25 -10.48 -2.78
C CYS A 62 -6.38 -11.13 -1.97
N PRO A 63 -7.43 -11.63 -2.63
CA PRO A 63 -8.63 -12.14 -1.96
C PRO A 63 -8.35 -13.54 -1.39
N VAL A 64 -7.74 -13.59 -0.21
CA VAL A 64 -7.59 -14.82 0.57
C VAL A 64 -8.57 -14.73 1.74
N GLY A 65 -9.84 -15.11 1.52
CA GLY A 65 -10.89 -15.09 2.54
C GLY A 65 -11.17 -13.69 3.13
N ALA A 66 -10.91 -12.62 2.38
CA ALA A 66 -11.19 -11.25 2.82
C ALA A 66 -12.70 -10.97 2.81
N ASP A 67 -13.19 -10.29 3.85
CA ASP A 67 -14.58 -9.87 3.98
C ASP A 67 -14.63 -8.49 4.66
N ASN A 68 -14.92 -7.45 3.87
CA ASN A 68 -14.98 -6.08 4.38
C ASN A 68 -16.18 -5.85 5.31
N LYS A 69 -17.26 -6.59 5.17
CA LYS A 69 -18.44 -6.48 6.05
C LYS A 69 -18.18 -7.06 7.45
N ARG A 70 -17.06 -7.74 7.61
CA ARG A 70 -16.59 -8.28 8.89
C ARG A 70 -15.29 -7.64 9.37
N ASN A 71 -14.80 -6.61 8.69
CA ASN A 71 -13.45 -6.05 8.91
C ASN A 71 -12.33 -7.10 8.81
N LEU A 72 -12.52 -8.13 7.98
CA LEU A 72 -11.60 -9.23 7.82
C LEU A 72 -10.73 -9.03 6.56
N CYS A 73 -9.44 -8.78 6.75
CA CYS A 73 -8.53 -8.51 5.64
C CYS A 73 -8.05 -9.80 4.94
N ALA A 74 -7.97 -10.91 5.66
CA ALA A 74 -7.64 -12.22 5.12
C ALA A 74 -8.03 -13.31 6.12
N HIS A 75 -8.38 -14.50 5.60
CA HIS A 75 -8.59 -15.71 6.38
C HIS A 75 -8.22 -16.92 5.52
N ASP A 76 -7.36 -17.77 6.04
CA ASP A 76 -6.99 -19.02 5.40
C ASP A 76 -6.76 -20.09 6.46
N GLU A 77 -7.21 -21.29 6.19
CA GLU A 77 -7.07 -22.44 7.07
C GLU A 77 -6.48 -23.61 6.29
N SER A 78 -5.46 -24.21 6.85
CA SER A 78 -4.89 -25.45 6.33
C SER A 78 -4.50 -26.37 7.48
N GLY A 79 -4.74 -27.65 7.30
CA GLY A 79 -4.41 -28.63 8.34
C GLY A 79 -4.47 -30.06 7.80
N SER A 80 -3.90 -30.98 8.53
CA SER A 80 -4.02 -32.42 8.28
C SER A 80 -4.03 -33.18 9.60
N GLY A 81 -4.85 -34.24 9.66
CA GLY A 81 -5.02 -35.05 10.85
C GLY A 81 -5.93 -34.41 11.90
N ASP A 82 -6.00 -35.02 13.06
CA ASP A 82 -6.79 -34.58 14.21
C ASP A 82 -5.84 -33.86 15.19
N ILE A 83 -5.81 -32.54 15.11
CA ILE A 83 -4.92 -31.70 15.93
C ILE A 83 -5.32 -31.77 17.41
N ASP A 84 -6.62 -31.79 17.69
CA ASP A 84 -7.13 -31.83 19.07
C ASP A 84 -6.74 -33.13 19.78
N ALA A 85 -6.82 -34.25 19.07
CA ALA A 85 -6.37 -35.54 19.59
C ALA A 85 -4.86 -35.57 19.86
N VAL A 86 -4.05 -34.95 18.98
CA VAL A 86 -2.59 -34.84 19.16
C VAL A 86 -2.25 -33.97 20.36
N LEU A 87 -2.91 -32.83 20.52
CA LEU A 87 -2.72 -31.94 21.67
C LEU A 87 -3.10 -32.63 22.97
N ALA A 88 -4.24 -33.33 22.99
CA ALA A 88 -4.70 -34.07 24.16
C ALA A 88 -3.77 -35.24 24.57
N ALA A 89 -3.05 -35.83 23.61
CA ALA A 89 -2.11 -36.92 23.84
C ALA A 89 -0.67 -36.44 24.13
N SER A 90 -0.42 -35.14 24.06
CA SER A 90 0.91 -34.57 24.29
C SER A 90 1.25 -34.45 25.81
N ASP A 91 2.46 -34.82 26.19
CA ASP A 91 2.92 -34.67 27.59
C ASP A 91 3.00 -33.21 28.02
N VAL A 92 3.29 -32.30 27.11
CA VAL A 92 3.39 -30.86 27.38
C VAL A 92 2.76 -30.09 26.22
N VAL A 93 1.83 -29.18 26.56
CA VAL A 93 1.26 -28.21 25.62
C VAL A 93 1.59 -26.81 26.12
N ILE A 94 2.16 -25.99 25.24
CA ILE A 94 2.46 -24.57 25.54
C ILE A 94 1.55 -23.71 24.67
N ASP A 95 0.71 -22.92 25.32
CA ASP A 95 -0.12 -21.89 24.72
C ASP A 95 0.27 -20.54 25.33
N HIS A 96 0.84 -19.66 24.52
CA HIS A 96 1.33 -18.38 25.00
C HIS A 96 1.24 -17.29 23.92
N ILE A 97 0.89 -16.08 24.33
CA ILE A 97 0.82 -14.90 23.47
C ILE A 97 2.13 -14.11 23.60
N TYR A 98 2.79 -13.91 22.46
CA TYR A 98 4.02 -13.10 22.36
C TYR A 98 3.72 -11.76 21.71
N HIS A 99 4.27 -10.68 22.27
CA HIS A 99 4.11 -9.33 21.75
C HIS A 99 5.44 -8.78 21.24
N THR A 100 5.45 -8.28 20.02
CA THR A 100 6.56 -7.54 19.44
C THR A 100 6.11 -6.11 19.12
N LYS A 101 7.04 -5.16 19.23
CA LYS A 101 6.75 -3.78 18.83
C LYS A 101 6.85 -3.62 17.32
N ALA A 102 5.97 -2.81 16.75
CA ALA A 102 6.12 -2.35 15.37
C ALA A 102 7.38 -1.48 15.26
N CYS A 103 8.21 -1.77 14.26
CA CYS A 103 9.45 -1.06 14.00
C CYS A 103 9.44 -0.47 12.60
N GLN A 104 10.04 0.72 12.45
CA GLN A 104 10.30 1.30 11.14
C GLN A 104 11.47 0.55 10.48
N GLN A 105 11.39 0.31 9.16
CA GLN A 105 12.37 -0.47 8.40
C GLN A 105 13.77 0.16 8.37
N ALA A 106 13.86 1.48 8.50
CA ALA A 106 15.11 2.25 8.61
C ALA A 106 16.19 1.86 7.58
N MET A 107 15.78 1.59 6.33
CA MET A 107 16.73 1.28 5.26
C MET A 107 17.64 2.48 5.00
N MET A 108 18.94 2.20 4.76
CA MET A 108 19.96 3.23 4.52
C MET A 108 19.64 4.07 3.29
N GLU A 109 19.20 3.45 2.19
CA GLU A 109 18.72 4.15 1.01
C GLU A 109 17.23 4.49 1.19
N THR A 110 16.90 5.77 1.19
CA THR A 110 15.50 6.25 1.19
C THR A 110 14.78 5.95 -0.13
N PHE A 111 13.51 6.28 -0.21
CA PHE A 111 12.76 6.16 -1.47
C PHE A 111 13.33 7.08 -2.54
N ARG A 112 13.63 6.52 -3.73
CA ARG A 112 14.15 7.28 -4.86
C ARG A 112 13.54 6.78 -6.15
N THR A 113 13.14 7.73 -6.99
CA THR A 113 12.54 7.45 -8.29
C THR A 113 12.97 8.53 -9.28
N TYR A 114 13.22 8.10 -10.50
CA TYR A 114 13.44 8.95 -11.67
C TYR A 114 12.44 8.54 -12.75
N CYS A 115 11.75 9.53 -13.33
CA CYS A 115 10.79 9.32 -14.39
C CYS A 115 11.19 10.11 -15.65
N SER A 116 10.93 9.54 -16.81
CA SER A 116 11.13 10.19 -18.12
C SER A 116 10.18 9.59 -19.15
N ILE A 117 9.87 10.38 -20.18
CA ILE A 117 9.16 9.88 -21.37
C ILE A 117 10.19 9.51 -22.44
N ASP A 118 10.05 8.32 -23.04
CA ASP A 118 10.91 7.91 -24.16
C ASP A 118 10.41 8.47 -25.51
N THR A 119 11.17 8.24 -26.55
CA THR A 119 10.85 8.69 -27.93
C THR A 119 9.56 8.09 -28.49
N TYR A 120 9.04 7.03 -27.87
CA TYR A 120 7.78 6.37 -28.24
C TYR A 120 6.60 6.82 -27.37
N GLY A 121 6.80 7.84 -26.52
CA GLY A 121 5.79 8.33 -25.61
C GLY A 121 5.52 7.42 -24.42
N ARG A 122 6.40 6.45 -24.12
CA ARG A 122 6.23 5.57 -22.96
C ARG A 122 6.89 6.17 -21.72
N LEU A 123 6.23 6.00 -20.58
CA LEU A 123 6.75 6.39 -19.29
C LEU A 123 7.81 5.38 -18.84
N ASN A 124 9.06 5.82 -18.70
CA ASN A 124 10.14 5.06 -18.10
C ASN A 124 10.33 5.50 -16.65
N VAL A 125 10.31 4.54 -15.76
CA VAL A 125 10.46 4.73 -14.31
C VAL A 125 11.65 3.91 -13.83
N LEU A 126 12.68 4.58 -13.34
CA LEU A 126 13.79 3.96 -12.62
C LEU A 126 13.56 4.18 -11.13
N SER A 127 13.29 3.12 -10.39
CA SER A 127 12.89 3.22 -8.99
C SER A 127 13.60 2.25 -8.08
N SER A 128 13.87 2.70 -6.86
CA SER A 128 14.31 1.87 -5.75
C SER A 128 13.11 1.10 -5.18
N THR A 129 12.61 0.13 -5.97
CA THR A 129 11.47 -0.71 -5.62
C THR A 129 11.87 -2.18 -5.44
N GLN A 130 11.20 -2.90 -4.55
CA GLN A 130 11.36 -4.35 -4.40
C GLN A 130 10.62 -5.11 -5.50
N ILE A 131 9.51 -4.55 -6.04
CA ILE A 131 8.56 -5.26 -6.91
C ILE A 131 8.21 -4.42 -8.14
N VAL A 132 9.01 -4.51 -9.19
CA VAL A 132 8.86 -3.72 -10.43
C VAL A 132 7.51 -3.93 -11.14
N PHE A 133 6.98 -5.14 -11.14
CA PHE A 133 5.70 -5.44 -11.80
C PHE A 133 4.50 -4.87 -11.04
N HIS A 134 4.54 -4.86 -9.72
CA HIS A 134 3.51 -4.22 -8.90
C HIS A 134 3.58 -2.69 -9.05
N ALA A 135 4.78 -2.11 -8.99
CA ALA A 135 4.97 -0.67 -9.25
C ALA A 135 4.41 -0.28 -10.62
N ARG A 136 4.73 -1.04 -11.68
CA ARG A 136 4.19 -0.82 -13.03
C ARG A 136 2.66 -0.85 -13.05
N ARG A 137 2.04 -1.84 -12.41
CA ARG A 137 0.59 -1.97 -12.34
C ARG A 137 -0.05 -0.80 -11.60
N ASN A 138 0.50 -0.43 -10.45
CA ASN A 138 -0.02 0.65 -9.64
C ASN A 138 0.08 2.02 -10.35
N ILE A 139 1.22 2.29 -11.01
CA ILE A 139 1.39 3.50 -11.81
C ILE A 139 0.37 3.54 -12.95
N ALA A 140 0.25 2.46 -13.73
CA ALA A 140 -0.68 2.38 -14.84
C ALA A 140 -2.14 2.59 -14.40
N ASN A 141 -2.54 2.00 -13.27
CA ASN A 141 -3.87 2.16 -12.71
C ASN A 141 -4.10 3.60 -12.20
N ALA A 142 -3.12 4.16 -11.47
CA ALA A 142 -3.23 5.50 -10.92
C ALA A 142 -3.32 6.59 -12.00
N LEU A 143 -2.62 6.40 -13.12
CA LEU A 143 -2.61 7.33 -14.24
C LEU A 143 -3.65 7.02 -15.33
N HIS A 144 -4.41 5.93 -15.15
CA HIS A 144 -5.40 5.46 -16.14
C HIS A 144 -4.82 5.22 -17.55
N ILE A 145 -3.57 4.75 -17.63
CA ILE A 145 -2.89 4.43 -18.89
C ILE A 145 -2.64 2.91 -19.01
N PRO A 146 -2.52 2.39 -20.26
CA PRO A 146 -2.20 0.99 -20.45
C PRO A 146 -0.85 0.60 -19.83
N LYS A 147 -0.76 -0.59 -19.24
CA LYS A 147 0.50 -1.13 -18.68
C LYS A 147 1.64 -1.18 -19.73
N SER A 148 1.31 -1.33 -21.01
CA SER A 148 2.28 -1.31 -22.11
C SER A 148 2.98 0.04 -22.28
N MET A 149 2.35 1.11 -21.81
CA MET A 149 2.91 2.46 -21.82
C MET A 149 3.83 2.76 -20.64
N VAL A 150 3.98 1.83 -19.69
CA VAL A 150 4.81 2.01 -18.49
C VAL A 150 5.90 0.97 -18.46
N ARG A 151 7.14 1.42 -18.38
CA ARG A 151 8.33 0.58 -18.15
C ARG A 151 8.91 0.92 -16.80
N VAL A 152 8.98 -0.05 -15.89
CA VAL A 152 9.64 0.10 -14.60
C VAL A 152 10.90 -0.73 -14.57
N ALA A 153 12.01 -0.13 -14.18
CA ALA A 153 13.27 -0.78 -13.94
C ALA A 153 13.78 -0.45 -12.54
N LYS A 154 14.52 -1.38 -11.95
CA LYS A 154 15.16 -1.11 -10.65
C LYS A 154 16.68 -1.23 -10.79
N PRO A 155 17.45 -0.31 -10.20
CA PRO A 155 18.88 -0.47 -9.97
C PRO A 155 19.12 -1.43 -8.80
N ARG A 156 20.36 -1.53 -8.34
CA ARG A 156 20.62 -2.09 -7.00
C ARG A 156 19.99 -1.20 -5.95
N ILE A 157 19.36 -1.80 -4.94
CA ILE A 157 18.67 -1.09 -3.88
C ILE A 157 19.39 -1.26 -2.55
N GLY A 158 19.46 -0.19 -1.76
CA GLY A 158 20.11 -0.13 -0.45
C GLY A 158 19.18 -0.50 0.71
N GLY A 159 18.48 -1.62 0.59
CA GLY A 159 17.51 -2.12 1.57
C GLY A 159 16.08 -1.75 1.23
N GLY A 160 15.15 -2.53 1.74
CA GLY A 160 13.71 -2.31 1.55
C GLY A 160 12.89 -2.82 2.74
N PHE A 161 13.17 -4.04 3.19
CA PHE A 161 12.53 -4.68 4.35
C PHE A 161 10.99 -4.58 4.32
N GLY A 162 10.41 -4.69 3.12
CA GLY A 162 8.97 -4.56 2.89
C GLY A 162 8.47 -3.14 2.59
N ALA A 163 9.17 -2.08 2.98
CA ALA A 163 8.72 -0.71 2.78
C ALA A 163 8.66 -0.29 1.29
N LYS A 164 9.51 -0.87 0.44
CA LYS A 164 9.59 -0.56 -0.99
C LYS A 164 8.76 -1.52 -1.87
N GLN A 165 7.68 -2.06 -1.34
CA GLN A 165 6.75 -2.93 -2.07
C GLN A 165 5.55 -2.19 -2.65
N THR A 166 5.37 -0.92 -2.32
CA THR A 166 4.32 -0.06 -2.85
C THR A 166 4.91 1.00 -3.78
N ALA A 167 4.11 1.48 -4.73
CA ALA A 167 4.48 2.59 -5.61
C ALA A 167 3.87 3.87 -5.05
N VAL A 168 4.69 4.73 -4.48
CA VAL A 168 4.27 6.03 -3.92
C VAL A 168 4.96 7.16 -4.69
N SER A 169 6.27 7.29 -4.54
CA SER A 169 7.07 8.31 -5.23
C SER A 169 7.01 8.20 -6.75
N GLU A 170 6.88 6.97 -7.25
CA GLU A 170 6.75 6.68 -8.68
C GLU A 170 5.51 7.33 -9.30
N VAL A 171 4.37 7.27 -8.60
CA VAL A 171 3.12 7.86 -9.09
C VAL A 171 3.26 9.38 -9.12
N TYR A 172 3.79 10.00 -8.08
CA TYR A 172 3.92 11.46 -8.01
C TYR A 172 4.83 12.03 -9.10
N LEU A 173 6.00 11.42 -9.28
CA LEU A 173 6.94 11.86 -10.31
C LEU A 173 6.44 11.57 -11.72
N SER A 174 5.66 10.51 -11.90
CA SER A 174 5.06 10.18 -13.19
C SER A 174 4.05 11.23 -13.64
N LEU A 175 3.30 11.85 -12.71
CA LEU A 175 2.34 12.92 -13.02
C LEU A 175 2.98 14.17 -13.63
N ILE A 176 4.28 14.40 -13.41
CA ILE A 176 4.99 15.56 -13.97
C ILE A 176 5.18 15.41 -15.48
N HIS A 177 5.16 14.18 -16.00
CA HIS A 177 5.44 13.87 -17.40
C HIS A 177 4.19 13.58 -18.25
N ILE A 178 3.03 13.64 -17.64
CA ILE A 178 1.73 13.44 -18.31
C ILE A 178 0.97 14.76 -18.38
#